data_068ff5dbd85b070187eeb26c88c9eecd
#
_entry.id   068ff5dbd85b070187eeb26c88c9eecd
#
_cell.length_a   1.000
_cell.length_b   1.000
_cell.length_c   1.000
_cell.angle_alpha   90.00
_cell.angle_beta   90.00
_cell.angle_gamma   90.00
#
_symmetry.space_group_name_H-M   'P 1'
#
loop_
_entity.id
_entity.type
_entity.pdbx_description
1 polymer ?
#
loop_
_entity_poly.entity_id
_entity_poly.type
_entity_poly.pdbx_seq_one_letter_code
_entity_poly.pdbx_strand_id
1 'polypeptide(L)'
;MKRTVGLILGFAAILVGCVASKASLQTSVAGSSMAPSVEGSQIYFVPIGDFPAGQLDSMVEFYRQSYGLEIPILKSVPIDDSARDPGRQQIVAEKLMASLRAGTGKYDRKAILIGFTSEDLYPASQNWQFCFGWRDASTRTAVVSTARLNLRRDSAPFAADISVARLRKVVTKDIGMLYYGLPQNGNPKSVMYEFMVGIDDLDQAGDEF
;
A
#
# COMPACT_ATOMS: atom_id res chain seq x y z
N MET A 1 -19.29 25.05 -93.78
CA MET A 1 -17.84 25.12 -93.95
C MET A 1 -17.26 26.07 -92.92
N LYS A 2 -16.54 25.59 -91.92
CA LYS A 2 -15.45 26.25 -91.19
C LYS A 2 -15.01 25.29 -90.07
N ARG A 3 -13.81 24.76 -90.21
CA ARG A 3 -13.16 23.90 -89.24
C ARG A 3 -12.62 24.77 -88.10
N THR A 4 -12.80 24.35 -86.88
CA THR A 4 -12.14 24.92 -85.69
C THR A 4 -11.46 23.82 -84.97
N VAL A 5 -10.14 23.94 -84.92
CA VAL A 5 -9.20 23.04 -84.21
C VAL A 5 -9.27 23.35 -82.74
N GLY A 6 -9.62 22.39 -81.93
CA GLY A 6 -9.64 22.50 -80.45
C GLY A 6 -8.35 21.93 -79.90
N LEU A 7 -7.62 22.78 -79.20
CA LEU A 7 -6.39 22.46 -78.46
C LEU A 7 -6.69 21.71 -77.20
N ILE A 8 -6.14 20.50 -77.02
CA ILE A 8 -6.27 19.69 -75.80
C ILE A 8 -5.07 20.04 -74.91
N LEU A 9 -5.34 20.77 -73.82
CA LEU A 9 -4.39 20.97 -72.71
C LEU A 9 -4.53 19.83 -71.70
N GLY A 10 -3.50 18.99 -71.63
CA GLY A 10 -3.44 17.95 -70.61
C GLY A 10 -3.11 18.54 -69.21
N PHE A 11 -4.00 18.35 -68.26
CA PHE A 11 -3.72 18.62 -66.89
C PHE A 11 -3.19 17.33 -66.23
N ALA A 12 -1.90 17.33 -65.87
CA ALA A 12 -1.32 16.30 -65.01
C ALA A 12 -1.74 16.54 -63.57
N ALA A 13 -2.61 15.69 -63.04
CA ALA A 13 -2.96 15.68 -61.63
C ALA A 13 -1.85 15.01 -60.81
N ILE A 14 -1.10 15.81 -60.05
CA ILE A 14 -0.17 15.33 -59.05
C ILE A 14 -0.97 14.89 -57.84
N LEU A 15 -1.07 13.56 -57.65
CA LEU A 15 -1.62 12.97 -56.42
C LEU A 15 -0.54 13.08 -55.34
N VAL A 16 -0.67 14.09 -54.47
CA VAL A 16 0.08 14.17 -53.20
C VAL A 16 -0.57 13.19 -52.28
N GLY A 17 0.08 12.04 -52.09
CA GLY A 17 -0.29 11.05 -51.10
C GLY A 17 -0.05 11.60 -49.68
N CYS A 18 -1.13 11.99 -49.00
CA CYS A 18 -1.09 12.34 -47.59
C CYS A 18 -0.94 11.05 -46.78
N VAL A 19 0.29 10.70 -46.41
CA VAL A 19 0.54 9.62 -45.44
C VAL A 19 0.12 10.14 -44.08
N ALA A 20 -1.09 9.77 -43.66
CA ALA A 20 -1.56 10.02 -42.32
C ALA A 20 -0.75 9.13 -41.36
N SER A 21 0.29 9.71 -40.78
CA SER A 21 1.01 9.12 -39.65
C SER A 21 0.03 9.00 -38.48
N LYS A 22 -0.43 7.78 -38.17
CA LYS A 22 -1.11 7.47 -36.92
C LYS A 22 -0.12 7.65 -35.78
N ALA A 23 -0.04 8.87 -35.25
CA ALA A 23 0.58 9.10 -33.96
C ALA A 23 -0.30 8.38 -32.92
N SER A 24 0.15 7.22 -32.46
CA SER A 24 -0.36 6.60 -31.23
C SER A 24 -0.13 7.59 -30.11
N LEU A 25 -1.20 8.23 -29.64
CA LEU A 25 -1.24 8.88 -28.34
C LEU A 25 -1.09 7.77 -27.29
N GLN A 26 0.14 7.38 -26.97
CA GLN A 26 0.45 6.75 -25.72
C GLN A 26 0.22 7.83 -24.66
N THR A 27 -0.98 7.81 -24.06
CA THR A 27 -1.22 8.50 -22.80
C THR A 27 -0.37 7.78 -21.77
N SER A 28 0.87 8.22 -21.62
CA SER A 28 1.66 7.88 -20.43
C SER A 28 0.91 8.54 -19.27
N VAL A 29 0.15 7.75 -18.52
CA VAL A 29 -0.20 8.08 -17.15
C VAL A 29 1.16 8.08 -16.43
N ALA A 30 1.78 9.25 -16.40
CA ALA A 30 2.90 9.53 -15.54
C ALA A 30 2.35 9.55 -14.12
N GLY A 31 2.20 8.36 -13.53
CA GLY A 31 2.13 8.23 -12.10
C GLY A 31 3.35 8.94 -11.55
N SER A 32 3.14 10.01 -10.80
CA SER A 32 4.20 10.74 -10.11
C SER A 32 4.90 9.71 -9.23
N SER A 33 6.05 9.20 -9.66
CA SER A 33 6.84 8.25 -8.89
C SER A 33 7.34 8.99 -7.65
N MET A 34 6.63 8.82 -6.55
CA MET A 34 7.06 9.37 -5.27
C MET A 34 8.37 8.70 -4.85
N ALA A 35 9.37 9.50 -4.52
CA ALA A 35 10.65 8.98 -4.04
C ALA A 35 10.59 8.66 -2.53
N PRO A 36 11.39 7.71 -2.03
CA PRO A 36 11.50 7.45 -0.60
C PRO A 36 12.06 8.65 0.15
N SER A 37 11.56 8.90 1.37
CA SER A 37 12.04 9.99 2.24
C SER A 37 13.51 9.84 2.65
N VAL A 38 14.02 8.60 2.63
CA VAL A 38 15.43 8.27 2.88
C VAL A 38 15.94 7.44 1.71
N GLU A 39 16.92 7.93 1.00
CA GLU A 39 17.53 7.25 -0.14
C GLU A 39 18.10 5.87 0.26
N GLY A 40 17.86 4.86 -0.58
CA GLY A 40 18.25 3.47 -0.34
C GLY A 40 17.42 2.76 0.73
N SER A 41 16.27 3.31 1.13
CA SER A 41 15.31 2.58 1.97
C SER A 41 14.72 1.38 1.24
N GLN A 42 14.53 0.29 1.99
CA GLN A 42 13.84 -0.92 1.52
C GLN A 42 12.75 -1.31 2.51
N ILE A 43 11.57 -1.63 1.98
CA ILE A 43 10.45 -2.16 2.78
C ILE A 43 10.55 -3.69 2.81
N TYR A 44 10.25 -4.27 3.96
CA TYR A 44 10.14 -5.72 4.16
C TYR A 44 8.83 -6.04 4.88
N PHE A 45 8.12 -7.06 4.40
CA PHE A 45 6.98 -7.63 5.09
C PHE A 45 7.43 -8.83 5.91
N VAL A 46 6.95 -8.92 7.15
CA VAL A 46 7.38 -9.95 8.10
C VAL A 46 6.17 -10.60 8.75
N PRO A 47 5.86 -11.87 8.44
CA PRO A 47 4.87 -12.61 9.21
C PRO A 47 5.32 -12.72 10.67
N ILE A 48 4.39 -12.62 11.62
CA ILE A 48 4.66 -12.75 13.06
C ILE A 48 3.74 -13.82 13.65
N GLY A 49 4.33 -14.76 14.39
CA GLY A 49 3.63 -15.91 14.92
C GLY A 49 3.07 -16.80 13.79
N ASP A 50 1.82 -17.21 13.93
CA ASP A 50 1.12 -18.08 12.97
C ASP A 50 0.44 -17.30 11.83
N PHE A 51 0.86 -16.07 11.56
CA PHE A 51 0.28 -15.29 10.47
C PHE A 51 0.50 -16.00 9.12
N PRO A 52 -0.57 -16.20 8.31
CA PRO A 52 -0.46 -16.93 7.06
C PRO A 52 0.34 -16.13 6.02
N ALA A 53 1.60 -16.49 5.81
CA ALA A 53 2.51 -15.77 4.90
C ALA A 53 1.94 -15.62 3.47
N GLY A 54 1.20 -16.61 2.97
CA GLY A 54 0.56 -16.54 1.64
C GLY A 54 -0.46 -15.41 1.47
N GLN A 55 -0.97 -14.81 2.56
CA GLN A 55 -1.79 -13.60 2.47
C GLN A 55 -0.99 -12.36 2.05
N LEU A 56 0.33 -12.38 2.25
CA LEU A 56 1.20 -11.26 1.88
C LEU A 56 1.52 -11.22 0.39
N ASP A 57 1.43 -12.34 -0.30
CA ASP A 57 1.76 -12.41 -1.74
C ASP A 57 0.87 -11.48 -2.57
N SER A 58 -0.44 -11.47 -2.30
CA SER A 58 -1.38 -10.58 -2.98
C SER A 58 -1.14 -9.10 -2.65
N MET A 59 -0.66 -8.80 -1.46
CA MET A 59 -0.31 -7.43 -1.06
C MET A 59 0.98 -6.97 -1.71
N VAL A 60 2.01 -7.82 -1.76
CA VAL A 60 3.26 -7.52 -2.48
C VAL A 60 2.97 -7.22 -3.94
N GLU A 61 2.15 -8.06 -4.59
CA GLU A 61 1.76 -7.84 -5.97
C GLU A 61 0.98 -6.52 -6.16
N PHE A 62 0.07 -6.19 -5.25
CA PHE A 62 -0.62 -4.91 -5.27
C PHE A 62 0.34 -3.72 -5.20
N TYR A 63 1.31 -3.73 -4.28
CA TYR A 63 2.27 -2.63 -4.14
C TYR A 63 3.25 -2.56 -5.30
N ARG A 64 3.60 -3.69 -5.89
CA ARG A 64 4.41 -3.74 -7.10
C ARG A 64 3.68 -3.10 -8.29
N GLN A 65 2.41 -3.42 -8.49
CA GLN A 65 1.61 -2.90 -9.61
C GLN A 65 1.22 -1.43 -9.42
N SER A 66 0.80 -1.05 -8.22
CA SER A 66 0.25 0.29 -7.97
C SER A 66 1.33 1.34 -7.69
N TYR A 67 2.44 0.94 -7.08
CA TYR A 67 3.47 1.86 -6.59
C TYR A 67 4.89 1.54 -7.08
N GLY A 68 5.09 0.47 -7.84
CA GLY A 68 6.42 0.03 -8.29
C GLY A 68 7.34 -0.42 -7.14
N LEU A 69 6.76 -0.82 -6.00
CA LEU A 69 7.52 -1.22 -4.82
C LEU A 69 7.82 -2.72 -4.85
N GLU A 70 9.09 -3.07 -4.81
CA GLU A 70 9.55 -4.45 -4.62
C GLU A 70 9.70 -4.71 -3.12
N ILE A 71 8.79 -5.51 -2.55
CA ILE A 71 8.72 -5.76 -1.10
C ILE A 71 8.99 -7.24 -0.82
N PRO A 72 10.20 -7.60 -0.37
CA PRO A 72 10.49 -8.97 0.04
C PRO A 72 9.70 -9.37 1.30
N ILE A 73 9.22 -10.61 1.30
CA ILE A 73 8.64 -11.23 2.50
C ILE A 73 9.76 -11.97 3.23
N LEU A 74 9.97 -11.65 4.50
CA LEU A 74 10.96 -12.31 5.35
C LEU A 74 10.40 -13.57 6.00
N LYS A 75 11.28 -14.34 6.61
CA LYS A 75 10.88 -15.48 7.45
C LYS A 75 10.05 -14.98 8.64
N SER A 76 9.05 -15.78 9.04
CA SER A 76 8.24 -15.49 10.23
C SER A 76 9.12 -15.32 11.48
N VAL A 77 8.71 -14.35 12.31
CA VAL A 77 9.30 -14.09 13.62
C VAL A 77 8.31 -14.58 14.70
N PRO A 78 8.74 -15.33 15.70
CA PRO A 78 7.84 -15.74 16.78
C PRO A 78 7.40 -14.54 17.62
N ILE A 79 6.22 -14.65 18.24
CA ILE A 79 5.77 -13.69 19.25
C ILE A 79 6.52 -14.00 20.55
N ASP A 80 7.23 -13.01 21.06
CA ASP A 80 7.86 -13.09 22.38
C ASP A 80 6.77 -13.05 23.48
N ASP A 81 6.82 -13.96 24.41
CA ASP A 81 5.84 -14.03 25.50
C ASP A 81 5.79 -12.75 26.34
N SER A 82 6.89 -12.01 26.45
CA SER A 82 6.92 -10.71 27.12
C SER A 82 6.05 -9.64 26.44
N ALA A 83 5.71 -9.83 25.16
CA ALA A 83 4.79 -8.95 24.46
C ALA A 83 3.32 -9.26 24.74
N ARG A 84 2.99 -10.42 25.31
CA ARG A 84 1.63 -10.81 25.64
C ARG A 84 1.16 -10.12 26.91
N ASP A 85 -0.09 -9.65 26.87
CA ASP A 85 -0.82 -9.18 28.04
C ASP A 85 -1.95 -10.18 28.33
N PRO A 86 -1.77 -11.10 29.30
CA PRO A 86 -2.77 -12.12 29.58
C PRO A 86 -4.06 -11.54 30.20
N GLY A 87 -3.96 -10.38 30.87
CA GLY A 87 -5.12 -9.71 31.44
C GLY A 87 -6.06 -9.12 30.38
N ARG A 88 -5.50 -8.71 29.23
CA ARG A 88 -6.26 -8.18 28.10
C ARG A 88 -6.47 -9.21 26.99
N GLN A 89 -5.76 -10.33 27.03
CA GLN A 89 -5.69 -11.30 25.92
C GLN A 89 -5.26 -10.64 24.60
N GLN A 90 -4.33 -9.68 24.68
CA GLN A 90 -3.82 -8.89 23.57
C GLN A 90 -2.29 -8.87 23.58
N ILE A 91 -1.72 -8.41 22.49
CA ILE A 91 -0.30 -8.16 22.34
C ILE A 91 -0.01 -6.67 22.48
N VAL A 92 1.01 -6.33 23.26
CA VAL A 92 1.52 -4.95 23.37
C VAL A 92 2.28 -4.60 22.10
N ALA A 93 1.78 -3.65 21.34
CA ALA A 93 2.30 -3.31 20.01
C ALA A 93 3.77 -2.85 20.03
N GLU A 94 4.16 -2.03 21.01
CA GLU A 94 5.53 -1.54 21.17
C GLU A 94 6.52 -2.68 21.45
N LYS A 95 6.13 -3.66 22.28
CA LYS A 95 6.97 -4.82 22.57
C LYS A 95 7.09 -5.73 21.36
N LEU A 96 6.00 -5.90 20.58
CA LEU A 96 6.02 -6.68 19.36
C LEU A 96 6.96 -6.05 18.31
N MET A 97 6.93 -4.72 18.15
CA MET A 97 7.88 -4.01 17.28
C MET A 97 9.33 -4.19 17.73
N ALA A 98 9.59 -4.13 19.03
CA ALA A 98 10.93 -4.37 19.56
C ALA A 98 11.43 -5.79 19.26
N SER A 99 10.57 -6.80 19.46
CA SER A 99 10.88 -8.21 19.13
C SER A 99 11.10 -8.41 17.64
N LEU A 100 10.26 -7.76 16.80
CA LEU A 100 10.41 -7.77 15.34
C LEU A 100 11.80 -7.23 14.94
N ARG A 101 12.20 -6.08 15.48
CA ARG A 101 13.53 -5.49 15.21
C ARG A 101 14.66 -6.38 15.69
N ALA A 102 14.56 -6.96 16.87
CA ALA A 102 15.56 -7.88 17.41
C ALA A 102 15.70 -9.14 16.55
N GLY A 103 14.57 -9.74 16.14
CA GLY A 103 14.55 -10.94 15.30
C GLY A 103 15.08 -10.70 13.87
N THR A 104 15.09 -9.44 13.43
CA THR A 104 15.56 -9.02 12.09
C THR A 104 16.83 -8.18 12.13
N GLY A 105 17.63 -8.29 13.19
CA GLY A 105 18.79 -7.42 13.50
C GLY A 105 19.88 -7.32 12.43
N LYS A 106 19.89 -8.20 11.42
CA LYS A 106 20.80 -8.13 10.26
C LYS A 106 20.47 -7.03 9.25
N TYR A 107 19.26 -6.48 9.32
CA TYR A 107 18.83 -5.41 8.42
C TYR A 107 19.24 -4.05 8.99
N ASP A 108 19.71 -3.17 8.12
CA ASP A 108 20.21 -1.87 8.53
C ASP A 108 19.09 -0.93 9.03
N ARG A 109 19.48 0.24 9.52
CA ARG A 109 18.52 1.24 10.02
C ARG A 109 17.67 1.88 8.94
N LYS A 110 18.05 1.73 7.67
CA LYS A 110 17.25 2.21 6.53
C LYS A 110 16.11 1.24 6.16
N ALA A 111 16.20 -0.01 6.62
CA ALA A 111 15.14 -1.00 6.41
C ALA A 111 13.87 -0.60 7.17
N ILE A 112 12.75 -0.64 6.46
CA ILE A 112 11.41 -0.49 7.02
C ILE A 112 10.85 -1.89 7.21
N LEU A 113 10.47 -2.22 8.43
CA LEU A 113 9.89 -3.50 8.77
C LEU A 113 8.41 -3.31 9.06
N ILE A 114 7.55 -3.99 8.31
CA ILE A 114 6.11 -4.05 8.57
C ILE A 114 5.78 -5.49 8.95
N GLY A 115 5.48 -5.70 10.22
CA GLY A 115 5.13 -6.99 10.78
C GLY A 115 3.63 -7.23 10.74
N PHE A 116 3.22 -8.47 10.47
CA PHE A 116 1.81 -8.85 10.36
C PHE A 116 1.48 -9.95 11.35
N THR A 117 0.42 -9.76 12.12
CA THR A 117 -0.06 -10.75 13.09
C THR A 117 -1.57 -10.94 13.02
N SER A 118 -2.04 -12.13 13.39
CA SER A 118 -3.45 -12.41 13.57
C SER A 118 -3.93 -12.13 15.00
N GLU A 119 -3.00 -11.81 15.91
CA GLU A 119 -3.31 -11.49 17.31
C GLU A 119 -3.81 -10.05 17.45
N ASP A 120 -4.68 -9.82 18.43
CA ASP A 120 -5.22 -8.50 18.73
C ASP A 120 -4.15 -7.60 19.37
N LEU A 121 -4.03 -6.36 18.92
CA LEU A 121 -3.02 -5.41 19.35
C LEU A 121 -3.61 -4.24 20.14
N TYR A 122 -2.84 -3.77 21.12
CA TYR A 122 -3.08 -2.47 21.73
C TYR A 122 -1.75 -1.74 21.98
N PRO A 123 -1.73 -0.39 21.92
CA PRO A 123 -0.55 0.40 22.28
C PRO A 123 -0.56 0.69 23.78
N ALA A 124 0.47 0.26 24.51
CA ALA A 124 0.57 0.50 25.95
C ALA A 124 0.85 1.98 26.28
N SER A 125 1.44 2.72 25.33
CA SER A 125 1.71 4.16 25.45
C SER A 125 0.45 5.03 25.32
N GLN A 126 -0.68 4.45 24.93
CA GLN A 126 -1.95 5.14 24.73
C GLN A 126 -3.06 4.46 25.57
N ASN A 127 -4.06 5.24 25.98
CA ASN A 127 -5.25 4.68 26.65
C ASN A 127 -6.27 4.16 25.62
N TRP A 128 -5.83 3.33 24.67
CA TRP A 128 -6.67 2.74 23.64
C TRP A 128 -7.00 1.29 23.95
N GLN A 129 -8.20 0.88 23.54
CA GLN A 129 -8.63 -0.50 23.73
C GLN A 129 -7.98 -1.46 22.74
N PHE A 130 -7.62 -0.98 21.55
CA PHE A 130 -6.95 -1.74 20.50
C PHE A 130 -6.34 -0.80 19.47
N CYS A 131 -5.56 -1.36 18.53
CA CYS A 131 -5.18 -0.68 17.30
C CYS A 131 -5.16 -1.68 16.13
N PHE A 132 -5.44 -1.20 14.91
CA PHE A 132 -5.26 -1.99 13.69
C PHE A 132 -3.79 -2.11 13.31
N GLY A 133 -3.00 -1.13 13.65
CA GLY A 133 -1.57 -1.10 13.47
C GLY A 133 -0.95 -0.05 14.39
N TRP A 134 0.32 -0.24 14.67
CA TRP A 134 1.15 0.68 15.45
C TRP A 134 2.49 0.87 14.76
N ARG A 135 3.00 2.09 14.74
CA ARG A 135 4.24 2.42 14.04
C ARG A 135 5.15 3.32 14.87
N ASP A 136 6.44 3.20 14.63
CA ASP A 136 7.47 4.07 15.17
C ASP A 136 8.41 4.51 14.04
N ALA A 137 8.37 5.80 13.73
CA ALA A 137 9.20 6.38 12.68
C ALA A 137 10.68 6.36 13.03
N SER A 138 11.03 6.44 14.33
CA SER A 138 12.44 6.46 14.78
C SER A 138 13.14 5.13 14.53
N THR A 139 12.43 4.03 14.69
CA THR A 139 12.89 2.67 14.40
C THR A 139 12.48 2.17 13.01
N ARG A 140 11.69 2.97 12.26
CA ARG A 140 11.15 2.63 10.94
C ARG A 140 10.44 1.27 10.93
N THR A 141 9.63 1.04 11.97
CA THR A 141 8.95 -0.24 12.20
C THR A 141 7.47 -0.01 12.37
N ALA A 142 6.66 -0.89 11.80
CA ALA A 142 5.23 -0.99 12.05
C ALA A 142 4.84 -2.43 12.33
N VAL A 143 3.75 -2.62 13.06
CA VAL A 143 3.05 -3.90 13.23
C VAL A 143 1.59 -3.71 12.92
N VAL A 144 1.00 -4.65 12.19
CA VAL A 144 -0.38 -4.61 11.74
C VAL A 144 -1.09 -5.88 12.17
N SER A 145 -2.31 -5.75 12.70
CA SER A 145 -3.15 -6.85 13.13
C SER A 145 -4.36 -7.05 12.23
N THR A 146 -4.65 -8.30 11.89
CA THR A 146 -5.89 -8.67 11.19
C THR A 146 -7.03 -9.04 12.14
N ALA A 147 -6.78 -9.15 13.46
CA ALA A 147 -7.75 -9.63 14.45
C ALA A 147 -9.10 -8.91 14.37
N ARG A 148 -9.08 -7.59 14.14
CA ARG A 148 -10.29 -6.77 14.11
C ARG A 148 -10.73 -6.30 12.74
N LEU A 149 -10.00 -6.64 11.68
CA LEU A 149 -10.35 -6.22 10.33
C LEU A 149 -11.55 -6.98 9.75
N ASN A 150 -11.90 -8.13 10.36
CA ASN A 150 -13.05 -8.96 9.98
C ASN A 150 -14.35 -8.57 10.70
N LEU A 151 -14.31 -7.58 11.59
CA LEU A 151 -15.49 -7.19 12.33
C LEU A 151 -16.51 -6.47 11.44
N ARG A 152 -17.80 -6.80 11.65
CA ARG A 152 -18.95 -6.14 11.03
C ARG A 152 -19.87 -5.58 12.10
N ARG A 153 -20.58 -4.49 11.75
CA ARG A 153 -21.64 -3.94 12.59
C ARG A 153 -22.86 -4.86 12.71
N ASP A 154 -23.13 -5.69 11.71
CA ASP A 154 -24.40 -6.38 11.51
C ASP A 154 -24.32 -7.90 11.55
N SER A 155 -23.27 -8.48 12.06
CA SER A 155 -23.07 -9.93 12.22
C SER A 155 -23.23 -10.77 10.95
N ALA A 156 -23.33 -10.18 9.77
CA ALA A 156 -23.44 -10.91 8.51
C ALA A 156 -22.09 -11.56 8.12
N PRO A 157 -22.10 -12.70 7.38
CA PRO A 157 -20.86 -13.33 6.92
C PRO A 157 -20.02 -12.35 6.11
N PHE A 158 -18.71 -12.36 6.34
CA PHE A 158 -17.78 -11.38 5.78
C PHE A 158 -17.25 -11.86 4.42
N ALA A 159 -17.23 -10.99 3.42
CA ALA A 159 -16.46 -11.24 2.22
C ALA A 159 -14.97 -11.05 2.53
N ALA A 160 -14.15 -12.05 2.24
CA ALA A 160 -12.69 -12.00 2.46
C ALA A 160 -12.05 -10.75 1.83
N ASP A 161 -12.62 -10.27 0.74
CA ASP A 161 -12.14 -9.11 -0.02
C ASP A 161 -12.14 -7.80 0.79
N ILE A 162 -13.11 -7.63 1.71
CA ILE A 162 -13.18 -6.39 2.52
C ILE A 162 -12.06 -6.36 3.56
N SER A 163 -11.74 -7.51 4.18
CA SER A 163 -10.63 -7.60 5.13
C SER A 163 -9.29 -7.29 4.47
N VAL A 164 -9.09 -7.78 3.24
CA VAL A 164 -7.90 -7.49 2.44
C VAL A 164 -7.83 -6.01 2.08
N ALA A 165 -8.95 -5.39 1.70
CA ALA A 165 -9.01 -3.96 1.41
C ALA A 165 -8.67 -3.12 2.65
N ARG A 166 -9.23 -3.45 3.81
CA ARG A 166 -8.91 -2.78 5.08
C ARG A 166 -7.45 -2.94 5.48
N LEU A 167 -6.91 -4.16 5.35
CA LEU A 167 -5.50 -4.43 5.62
C LEU A 167 -4.60 -3.59 4.70
N ARG A 168 -4.92 -3.50 3.41
CA ARG A 168 -4.21 -2.63 2.47
C ARG A 168 -4.17 -1.18 2.94
N LYS A 169 -5.31 -0.61 3.36
CA LYS A 169 -5.39 0.79 3.83
C LYS A 169 -4.47 1.05 5.02
N VAL A 170 -4.47 0.14 6.01
CA VAL A 170 -3.57 0.25 7.17
C VAL A 170 -2.11 0.24 6.71
N VAL A 171 -1.73 -0.71 5.86
CA VAL A 171 -0.36 -0.86 5.35
C VAL A 171 0.04 0.29 4.42
N THR A 172 -0.87 0.76 3.55
CA THR A 172 -0.62 1.92 2.69
C THR A 172 -0.30 3.15 3.55
N LYS A 173 -1.06 3.39 4.61
CA LYS A 173 -0.76 4.47 5.57
C LYS A 173 0.62 4.31 6.21
N ASP A 174 1.01 3.10 6.62
CA ASP A 174 2.33 2.84 7.19
C ASP A 174 3.46 3.08 6.18
N ILE A 175 3.29 2.65 4.93
CA ILE A 175 4.22 2.92 3.83
C ILE A 175 4.29 4.43 3.56
N GLY A 176 3.14 5.11 3.50
CA GLY A 176 3.08 6.56 3.33
C GLY A 176 3.93 7.30 4.35
N MET A 177 3.78 6.96 5.62
CA MET A 177 4.49 7.63 6.71
C MET A 177 5.96 7.20 6.81
N LEU A 178 6.26 5.90 6.74
CA LEU A 178 7.60 5.38 7.00
C LEU A 178 8.52 5.43 5.78
N TYR A 179 7.98 5.22 4.59
CA TYR A 179 8.77 5.16 3.34
C TYR A 179 8.78 6.50 2.62
N TYR A 180 7.62 7.08 2.38
CA TYR A 180 7.50 8.36 1.67
C TYR A 180 7.60 9.58 2.58
N GLY A 181 7.50 9.42 3.91
CA GLY A 181 7.55 10.54 4.86
C GLY A 181 6.32 11.44 4.80
N LEU A 182 5.19 10.93 4.34
CA LEU A 182 3.96 11.70 4.21
C LEU A 182 3.38 12.05 5.58
N PRO A 183 2.90 13.28 5.78
CA PRO A 183 2.18 13.65 6.99
C PRO A 183 0.77 13.05 7.00
N GLN A 184 0.23 12.84 8.18
CA GLN A 184 -1.20 12.60 8.35
C GLN A 184 -1.99 13.87 8.04
N ASN A 185 -3.28 13.72 7.73
CA ASN A 185 -4.16 14.83 7.39
C ASN A 185 -5.56 14.65 7.98
N GLY A 186 -6.37 15.72 7.97
CA GLY A 186 -7.73 15.74 8.49
C GLY A 186 -8.80 15.28 7.48
N ASN A 187 -8.45 14.77 6.29
CA ASN A 187 -9.41 14.31 5.29
C ASN A 187 -9.85 12.86 5.54
N PRO A 188 -11.10 12.57 5.94
CA PRO A 188 -11.55 11.21 6.23
C PRO A 188 -11.60 10.29 5.01
N LYS A 189 -11.50 10.84 3.78
CA LYS A 189 -11.40 10.06 2.55
C LYS A 189 -9.97 9.73 2.14
N SER A 190 -8.97 10.24 2.84
CA SER A 190 -7.56 9.93 2.58
C SER A 190 -7.13 8.72 3.40
N VAL A 191 -6.30 7.85 2.82
CA VAL A 191 -5.62 6.79 3.58
C VAL A 191 -4.72 7.35 4.68
N MET A 192 -4.28 8.62 4.53
CA MET A 192 -3.46 9.34 5.51
C MET A 192 -4.29 10.04 6.61
N TYR A 193 -5.61 9.74 6.70
CA TYR A 193 -6.48 10.32 7.73
C TYR A 193 -5.96 10.04 9.14
N GLU A 194 -5.83 11.08 9.98
CA GLU A 194 -5.21 10.98 11.30
C GLU A 194 -6.06 10.19 12.31
N PHE A 195 -7.39 10.29 12.24
CA PHE A 195 -8.33 9.70 13.19
C PHE A 195 -8.91 8.36 12.72
N MET A 196 -8.10 7.51 12.10
CA MET A 196 -8.53 6.17 11.67
C MET A 196 -8.57 5.22 12.88
N VAL A 197 -9.60 5.36 13.71
CA VAL A 197 -9.72 4.69 15.02
C VAL A 197 -10.76 3.55 15.02
N GLY A 198 -11.58 3.45 13.99
CA GLY A 198 -12.63 2.45 13.85
C GLY A 198 -12.73 1.84 12.45
N ILE A 199 -13.54 0.80 12.33
CA ILE A 199 -13.80 0.13 11.04
C ILE A 199 -14.46 1.08 10.05
N ASP A 200 -15.35 1.96 10.53
CA ASP A 200 -16.03 2.92 9.68
C ASP A 200 -15.05 3.93 9.06
N ASP A 201 -14.03 4.33 9.79
CA ASP A 201 -13.00 5.22 9.28
C ASP A 201 -12.17 4.54 8.19
N LEU A 202 -11.82 3.24 8.41
CA LEU A 202 -11.16 2.42 7.40
C LEU A 202 -12.02 2.25 6.15
N ASP A 203 -13.34 2.03 6.30
CA ASP A 203 -14.23 1.83 5.17
C ASP A 203 -14.45 3.13 4.37
N GLN A 204 -14.40 4.30 5.03
CA GLN A 204 -14.50 5.61 4.36
C GLN A 204 -13.22 6.06 3.67
N ALA A 205 -12.06 5.67 4.21
CA ALA A 205 -10.77 6.06 3.66
C ALA A 205 -10.60 5.53 2.24
N GLY A 206 -9.89 6.29 1.39
CA GLY A 206 -9.42 5.83 0.09
C GLY A 206 -8.31 4.79 0.21
N ASP A 207 -7.90 4.23 -0.92
CA ASP A 207 -6.85 3.21 -1.00
C ASP A 207 -5.48 3.80 -1.34
N GLU A 208 -5.43 5.09 -1.74
CA GLU A 208 -4.24 5.79 -2.22
C GLU A 208 -3.90 7.01 -1.35
N PHE A 209 -2.66 7.51 -1.52
CA PHE A 209 -2.13 8.68 -0.79
C PHE A 209 -2.81 10.00 -1.16
#